data_106b8ae0a672558ceed8093b4c6c2c58
#
_entry.id   106b8ae0a672558ceed8093b4c6c2c58
#
_cell.length_a   1.000
_cell.length_b   1.000
_cell.length_c   1.000
_cell.angle_alpha   90.00
_cell.angle_beta   90.00
_cell.angle_gamma   90.00
#
_symmetry.space_group_name_H-M   'P 1'
#
loop_
_entity.id
_entity.type
_entity.pdbx_description
1 polymer ?
#
loop_
_entity_poly.entity_id
_entity_poly.type
_entity_poly.pdbx_seq_one_letter_code
_entity_poly.pdbx_strand_id
1 'polypeptide(L)'
;ESFKKFGYEIIEDPIKGHLGPLAGILASLNWAKQINKDWVVTLPCDTPFLPNNLIQSMVRTKNKNPSVDLVVAKSRGFSHPVIALWKSDVNNKLQNALNEGVRKIDIFTSQLNIKYVEFDNIDKSEFDPFTNLNSPQDLILAQQILGKLPPLFGLAGWSGSGKTTLCTKLIENFTKIGINVGTLKHAHHKFDIDKPGKDSYNLRKAGARPMIISSKERFALVQENDQ
;
A
#
# COMPACT_ATOMS: atom_id res chain seq x y z
N GLU A 1 -17.36 -1.98 -8.23
CA GLU A 1 -16.95 -2.26 -9.63
C GLU A 1 -15.44 -2.24 -9.85
N SER A 2 -14.66 -1.38 -9.16
CA SER A 2 -13.22 -1.24 -9.35
C SER A 2 -12.39 -2.49 -9.00
N PHE A 3 -12.88 -3.35 -8.11
CA PHE A 3 -12.16 -4.56 -7.67
C PHE A 3 -12.40 -5.79 -8.56
N LYS A 4 -13.46 -5.82 -9.37
CA LYS A 4 -13.78 -6.94 -10.29
C LYS A 4 -12.64 -7.23 -11.28
N LYS A 5 -11.85 -6.20 -11.64
CA LYS A 5 -10.70 -6.35 -12.56
C LYS A 5 -9.59 -7.28 -12.05
N PHE A 6 -9.55 -7.58 -10.76
CA PHE A 6 -8.54 -8.48 -10.18
C PHE A 6 -8.95 -9.97 -10.25
N GLY A 7 -10.18 -10.30 -10.69
CA GLY A 7 -10.63 -11.68 -10.87
C GLY A 7 -10.94 -12.42 -9.58
N TYR A 8 -10.99 -11.73 -8.43
CA TYR A 8 -11.36 -12.33 -7.14
C TYR A 8 -12.85 -12.14 -6.85
N GLU A 9 -13.40 -13.06 -6.07
CA GLU A 9 -14.76 -12.96 -5.56
C GLU A 9 -14.90 -11.76 -4.64
N ILE A 10 -15.96 -10.98 -4.83
CA ILE A 10 -16.29 -9.82 -4.00
C ILE A 10 -17.50 -10.19 -3.16
N ILE A 11 -17.35 -10.12 -1.85
CA ILE A 11 -18.38 -10.42 -0.88
C ILE A 11 -18.83 -9.12 -0.24
N GLU A 12 -20.14 -8.86 -0.30
CA GLU A 12 -20.73 -7.69 0.33
C GLU A 12 -20.90 -7.89 1.83
N ASP A 13 -20.85 -6.79 2.58
CA ASP A 13 -21.12 -6.80 4.01
C ASP A 13 -22.55 -7.33 4.27
N PRO A 14 -22.72 -8.32 5.15
CA PRO A 14 -24.04 -8.96 5.39
C PRO A 14 -25.01 -8.02 6.13
N ILE A 15 -24.51 -6.96 6.74
CA ILE A 15 -25.31 -6.00 7.52
C ILE A 15 -25.10 -4.60 6.89
N LYS A 16 -26.21 -3.97 6.47
CA LYS A 16 -26.16 -2.61 5.91
C LYS A 16 -25.81 -1.58 7.00
N GLY A 17 -25.00 -0.61 6.63
CA GLY A 17 -24.53 0.47 7.50
C GLY A 17 -23.02 0.42 7.66
N HIS A 18 -22.40 1.55 7.99
CA HIS A 18 -20.95 1.63 8.22
C HIS A 18 -20.59 1.03 9.59
N LEU A 19 -20.57 -0.29 9.70
CA LEU A 19 -20.34 -1.01 10.95
C LEU A 19 -18.83 -1.22 11.26
N GLY A 20 -17.95 -0.55 10.52
CA GLY A 20 -16.51 -0.68 10.68
C GLY A 20 -15.97 -2.06 10.26
N PRO A 21 -14.77 -2.46 10.71
CA PRO A 21 -14.10 -3.68 10.24
C PRO A 21 -14.82 -4.98 10.60
N LEU A 22 -15.68 -4.98 11.63
CA LEU A 22 -16.38 -6.19 12.09
C LEU A 22 -17.37 -6.72 11.05
N ALA A 23 -17.97 -5.86 10.21
CA ALA A 23 -18.87 -6.30 9.15
C ALA A 23 -18.13 -7.09 8.06
N GLY A 24 -16.98 -6.58 7.60
CA GLY A 24 -16.14 -7.28 6.63
C GLY A 24 -15.54 -8.59 7.19
N ILE A 25 -15.21 -8.62 8.49
CA ILE A 25 -14.78 -9.85 9.17
C ILE A 25 -15.91 -10.86 9.18
N LEU A 26 -17.14 -10.45 9.52
CA LEU A 26 -18.31 -11.34 9.51
C LEU A 26 -18.59 -11.89 8.10
N ALA A 27 -18.50 -11.05 7.06
CA ALA A 27 -18.63 -11.49 5.68
C ALA A 27 -17.62 -12.59 5.33
N SER A 28 -16.37 -12.38 5.72
CA SER A 28 -15.27 -13.34 5.49
C SER A 28 -15.49 -14.66 6.23
N LEU A 29 -15.96 -14.61 7.48
CA LEU A 29 -16.27 -15.81 8.29
C LEU A 29 -17.42 -16.60 7.70
N ASN A 30 -18.50 -15.94 7.27
CA ASN A 30 -19.64 -16.59 6.64
C ASN A 30 -19.24 -17.24 5.31
N TRP A 31 -18.44 -16.56 4.51
CA TRP A 31 -17.91 -17.10 3.27
C TRP A 31 -17.02 -18.32 3.52
N ALA A 32 -16.11 -18.25 4.49
CA ALA A 32 -15.27 -19.40 4.85
C ALA A 32 -16.10 -20.62 5.22
N LYS A 33 -17.20 -20.45 5.95
CA LYS A 33 -18.14 -21.55 6.27
C LYS A 33 -18.84 -22.10 5.03
N GLN A 34 -19.27 -21.24 4.10
CA GLN A 34 -19.92 -21.67 2.86
C GLN A 34 -19.01 -22.56 2.01
N ILE A 35 -17.70 -22.28 2.02
CA ILE A 35 -16.70 -23.07 1.29
C ILE A 35 -16.02 -24.14 2.16
N ASN A 36 -16.60 -24.47 3.32
CA ASN A 36 -16.11 -25.49 4.26
C ASN A 36 -14.65 -25.27 4.70
N LYS A 37 -14.30 -24.02 5.05
CA LYS A 37 -13.00 -23.67 5.63
C LYS A 37 -13.15 -23.33 7.10
N ASP A 38 -12.31 -23.95 7.93
CA ASP A 38 -12.33 -23.76 9.39
C ASP A 38 -11.65 -22.45 9.83
N TRP A 39 -10.82 -21.88 8.97
CA TRP A 39 -10.02 -20.71 9.28
C TRP A 39 -9.97 -19.72 8.11
N VAL A 40 -9.99 -18.44 8.43
CA VAL A 40 -9.84 -17.34 7.45
C VAL A 40 -8.86 -16.31 7.98
N VAL A 41 -8.01 -15.80 7.10
CA VAL A 41 -7.13 -14.65 7.39
C VAL A 41 -7.82 -13.39 6.88
N THR A 42 -7.89 -12.37 7.73
CA THR A 42 -8.31 -11.02 7.34
C THR A 42 -7.11 -10.10 7.26
N LEU A 43 -7.09 -9.26 6.24
CA LEU A 43 -6.04 -8.27 5.99
C LEU A 43 -6.69 -6.97 5.51
N PRO A 44 -6.31 -5.80 6.04
CA PRO A 44 -6.76 -4.54 5.50
C PRO A 44 -6.04 -4.24 4.17
N CYS A 45 -6.72 -3.58 3.25
CA CYS A 45 -6.18 -3.29 1.92
C CYS A 45 -5.19 -2.11 1.89
N ASP A 46 -5.08 -1.37 2.97
CA ASP A 46 -4.23 -0.18 3.15
C ASP A 46 -2.93 -0.46 3.92
N THR A 47 -2.59 -1.72 4.17
CA THR A 47 -1.33 -2.17 4.80
C THR A 47 -0.50 -3.02 3.83
N PRO A 48 0.21 -2.41 2.87
CA PRO A 48 0.87 -3.16 1.79
C PRO A 48 2.19 -3.85 2.18
N PHE A 49 2.74 -3.57 3.36
CA PHE A 49 4.07 -4.04 3.76
C PHE A 49 4.04 -5.26 4.67
N LEU A 50 3.01 -6.07 4.55
CA LEU A 50 2.84 -7.26 5.37
C LEU A 50 4.06 -8.18 5.30
N PRO A 51 4.50 -8.74 6.44
CA PRO A 51 5.63 -9.66 6.47
C PRO A 51 5.38 -10.93 5.65
N ASN A 52 6.36 -11.35 4.87
CA ASN A 52 6.23 -12.57 4.04
C ASN A 52 5.91 -13.84 4.84
N ASN A 53 6.31 -13.89 6.11
CA ASN A 53 6.05 -15.01 7.01
C ASN A 53 4.79 -14.85 7.88
N LEU A 54 3.97 -13.81 7.65
CA LEU A 54 2.79 -13.49 8.47
C LEU A 54 1.86 -14.69 8.63
N ILE A 55 1.35 -15.21 7.53
CA ILE A 55 0.40 -16.34 7.53
C ILE A 55 1.02 -17.59 8.14
N GLN A 56 2.27 -17.91 7.79
CA GLN A 56 2.96 -19.07 8.35
C GLN A 56 3.12 -18.99 9.87
N SER A 57 3.44 -17.81 10.38
CA SER A 57 3.62 -17.57 11.82
C SER A 57 2.28 -17.68 12.57
N MET A 58 1.19 -17.15 12.00
CA MET A 58 -0.17 -17.31 12.54
C MET A 58 -0.60 -18.79 12.58
N VAL A 59 -0.39 -19.52 11.49
CA VAL A 59 -0.74 -20.95 11.40
C VAL A 59 0.09 -21.78 12.40
N ARG A 60 1.39 -21.50 12.56
CA ARG A 60 2.22 -22.15 13.59
C ARG A 60 1.70 -21.90 15.00
N THR A 61 1.30 -20.67 15.30
CA THR A 61 0.75 -20.29 16.61
C THR A 61 -0.58 -20.99 16.87
N LYS A 62 -1.47 -21.01 15.87
CA LYS A 62 -2.73 -21.76 15.93
C LYS A 62 -2.49 -23.26 16.18
N ASN A 63 -1.55 -23.87 15.47
CA ASN A 63 -1.27 -25.31 15.63
C ASN A 63 -0.74 -25.67 17.02
N LYS A 64 -0.01 -24.76 17.68
CA LYS A 64 0.47 -24.92 19.06
C LYS A 64 -0.62 -24.69 20.12
N ASN A 65 -1.76 -24.11 19.74
CA ASN A 65 -2.85 -23.74 20.63
C ASN A 65 -4.21 -24.20 20.07
N PRO A 66 -4.57 -25.48 20.19
CA PRO A 66 -5.76 -26.04 19.54
C PRO A 66 -7.09 -25.41 19.94
N SER A 67 -7.17 -24.83 21.13
CA SER A 67 -8.39 -24.16 21.66
C SER A 67 -8.49 -22.68 21.29
N VAL A 68 -7.55 -22.13 20.49
CA VAL A 68 -7.56 -20.72 20.12
C VAL A 68 -8.72 -20.40 19.17
N ASP A 69 -9.38 -19.28 19.38
CA ASP A 69 -10.40 -18.74 18.49
C ASP A 69 -9.83 -17.76 17.46
N LEU A 70 -8.75 -17.04 17.86
CA LEU A 70 -8.20 -15.91 17.12
C LEU A 70 -6.69 -15.80 17.33
N VAL A 71 -5.93 -15.69 16.23
CA VAL A 71 -4.50 -15.34 16.28
C VAL A 71 -4.30 -13.98 15.65
N VAL A 72 -3.83 -13.01 16.45
CA VAL A 72 -3.70 -11.59 16.08
C VAL A 72 -2.24 -11.23 15.86
N ALA A 73 -1.96 -10.47 14.81
CA ALA A 73 -0.66 -9.86 14.63
C ALA A 73 -0.41 -8.74 15.65
N LYS A 74 0.84 -8.61 16.10
CA LYS A 74 1.25 -7.58 17.04
C LYS A 74 2.61 -7.04 16.63
N SER A 75 2.81 -5.72 16.73
CA SER A 75 4.08 -5.05 16.50
C SER A 75 4.23 -3.86 17.44
N ARG A 76 5.44 -3.60 17.86
CA ARG A 76 5.78 -2.45 18.72
C ARG A 76 4.88 -2.29 19.97
N GLY A 77 4.41 -3.43 20.51
CA GLY A 77 3.51 -3.45 21.65
C GLY A 77 2.02 -3.24 21.31
N PHE A 78 1.66 -2.95 20.06
CA PHE A 78 0.27 -2.75 19.62
C PHE A 78 -0.27 -4.01 18.93
N SER A 79 -1.52 -4.35 19.21
CA SER A 79 -2.25 -5.42 18.51
C SER A 79 -2.99 -4.89 17.30
N HIS A 80 -3.05 -5.70 16.23
CA HIS A 80 -3.69 -5.35 14.97
C HIS A 80 -4.83 -6.35 14.68
N PRO A 81 -5.97 -6.27 15.37
CA PRO A 81 -7.00 -7.31 15.32
C PRO A 81 -7.68 -7.47 13.95
N VAL A 82 -7.52 -6.50 13.03
CA VAL A 82 -7.94 -6.65 11.63
C VAL A 82 -6.98 -7.55 10.84
N ILE A 83 -5.71 -7.64 11.29
CA ILE A 83 -4.69 -8.53 10.71
C ILE A 83 -4.62 -9.79 11.58
N ALA A 84 -5.47 -10.75 11.25
CA ALA A 84 -5.68 -11.88 12.12
C ALA A 84 -6.13 -13.15 11.40
N LEU A 85 -5.85 -14.29 12.02
CA LEU A 85 -6.35 -15.62 11.62
C LEU A 85 -7.51 -15.99 12.53
N TRP A 86 -8.70 -16.05 11.98
CA TRP A 86 -9.97 -16.27 12.67
C TRP A 86 -10.45 -17.71 12.49
N LYS A 87 -10.93 -18.34 13.56
CA LYS A 87 -11.70 -19.58 13.45
C LYS A 87 -13.08 -19.26 12.90
N SER A 88 -13.53 -19.95 11.86
CA SER A 88 -14.80 -19.65 11.20
C SER A 88 -16.02 -19.84 12.12
N ASP A 89 -15.90 -20.67 13.16
CA ASP A 89 -16.97 -20.93 14.14
C ASP A 89 -17.35 -19.71 15.00
N VAL A 90 -16.50 -18.65 15.03
CA VAL A 90 -16.84 -17.42 15.77
C VAL A 90 -17.87 -16.55 15.05
N ASN A 91 -18.27 -16.92 13.81
CA ASN A 91 -19.23 -16.14 13.01
C ASN A 91 -20.54 -15.85 13.75
N ASN A 92 -21.15 -16.86 14.39
CA ASN A 92 -22.40 -16.69 15.11
C ASN A 92 -22.23 -15.78 16.34
N LYS A 93 -21.11 -15.88 17.06
CA LYS A 93 -20.80 -14.96 18.16
C LYS A 93 -20.67 -13.53 17.67
N LEU A 94 -19.98 -13.32 16.53
CA LEU A 94 -19.81 -12.00 15.94
C LEU A 94 -21.14 -11.44 15.43
N GLN A 95 -21.97 -12.26 14.78
CA GLN A 95 -23.30 -11.84 14.32
C GLN A 95 -24.15 -11.35 15.48
N ASN A 96 -24.19 -12.09 16.61
CA ASN A 96 -24.95 -11.72 17.80
C ASN A 96 -24.42 -10.41 18.41
N ALA A 97 -23.11 -10.29 18.56
CA ALA A 97 -22.48 -9.07 19.08
C ALA A 97 -22.81 -7.82 18.22
N LEU A 98 -22.81 -7.97 16.88
CA LEU A 98 -23.21 -6.89 15.97
C LEU A 98 -24.69 -6.53 16.11
N ASN A 99 -25.55 -7.51 16.29
CA ASN A 99 -26.99 -7.31 16.54
C ASN A 99 -27.24 -6.59 17.88
N GLU A 100 -26.43 -6.86 18.89
CA GLU A 100 -26.43 -6.19 20.20
C GLU A 100 -25.78 -4.81 20.18
N GLY A 101 -25.32 -4.34 19.04
CA GLY A 101 -24.76 -3.01 18.88
C GLY A 101 -23.25 -2.89 19.14
N VAL A 102 -22.52 -3.99 19.30
CA VAL A 102 -21.06 -3.97 19.39
C VAL A 102 -20.47 -3.50 18.05
N ARG A 103 -19.59 -2.48 18.10
CA ARG A 103 -18.94 -1.90 16.91
C ARG A 103 -17.43 -1.86 17.01
N LYS A 104 -16.88 -1.87 18.22
CA LYS A 104 -15.44 -1.84 18.45
C LYS A 104 -14.89 -3.26 18.43
N ILE A 105 -13.86 -3.49 17.61
CA ILE A 105 -13.23 -4.79 17.43
C ILE A 105 -12.63 -5.31 18.74
N ASP A 106 -12.02 -4.44 19.54
CA ASP A 106 -11.40 -4.81 20.81
C ASP A 106 -12.43 -5.33 21.83
N ILE A 107 -13.66 -4.75 21.84
CA ILE A 107 -14.75 -5.22 22.71
C ILE A 107 -15.18 -6.63 22.32
N PHE A 108 -15.30 -6.91 21.02
CA PHE A 108 -15.66 -8.23 20.57
C PHE A 108 -14.55 -9.25 20.84
N THR A 109 -13.32 -8.91 20.46
CA THR A 109 -12.20 -9.84 20.57
C THR A 109 -11.86 -10.19 22.03
N SER A 110 -12.10 -9.28 22.99
CA SER A 110 -11.88 -9.57 24.43
C SER A 110 -12.69 -10.77 24.96
N GLN A 111 -13.72 -11.20 24.24
CA GLN A 111 -14.56 -12.37 24.58
C GLN A 111 -14.04 -13.68 23.99
N LEU A 112 -12.95 -13.64 23.22
CA LEU A 112 -12.39 -14.78 22.51
C LEU A 112 -11.09 -15.28 23.15
N ASN A 113 -10.76 -16.56 22.90
CA ASN A 113 -9.45 -17.09 23.26
C ASN A 113 -8.43 -16.64 22.20
N ILE A 114 -7.63 -15.61 22.54
CA ILE A 114 -6.68 -14.96 21.63
C ILE A 114 -5.26 -15.44 21.90
N LYS A 115 -4.51 -15.63 20.81
CA LYS A 115 -3.05 -15.68 20.83
C LYS A 115 -2.47 -14.58 19.94
N TYR A 116 -1.30 -14.07 20.32
CA TYR A 116 -0.61 -13.03 19.58
C TYR A 116 0.63 -13.58 18.90
N VAL A 117 0.97 -13.03 17.74
CA VAL A 117 2.24 -13.23 17.04
C VAL A 117 2.94 -11.90 16.93
N GLU A 118 4.11 -11.78 17.56
CA GLU A 118 4.94 -10.58 17.53
C GLU A 118 5.78 -10.51 16.24
N PHE A 119 5.85 -9.31 15.67
CA PHE A 119 6.60 -9.00 14.46
C PHE A 119 7.60 -7.84 14.66
N ASP A 120 8.14 -7.70 15.87
CA ASP A 120 9.04 -6.59 16.24
C ASP A 120 10.43 -6.66 15.58
N ASN A 121 10.84 -7.83 15.08
CA ASN A 121 12.20 -8.10 14.59
C ASN A 121 12.31 -8.18 13.06
N ILE A 122 11.32 -7.69 12.33
CA ILE A 122 11.38 -7.71 10.86
C ILE A 122 12.16 -6.48 10.40
N ASP A 123 13.44 -6.73 10.11
CA ASP A 123 14.44 -5.75 9.69
C ASP A 123 14.49 -4.50 10.60
N LYS A 124 15.69 -4.03 10.94
CA LYS A 124 15.95 -2.82 11.74
C LYS A 124 15.39 -1.53 11.09
N SER A 125 14.35 -1.65 10.25
CA SER A 125 13.67 -0.51 9.66
C SER A 125 12.87 0.22 10.73
N GLU A 126 12.93 1.52 10.75
CA GLU A 126 12.08 2.37 11.60
C GLU A 126 10.58 2.23 11.28
N PHE A 127 10.23 1.48 10.22
CA PHE A 127 8.89 1.36 9.69
C PHE A 127 8.15 0.14 10.26
N ASP A 128 6.94 0.37 10.78
CA ASP A 128 6.06 -0.70 11.23
C ASP A 128 5.40 -1.39 10.02
N PRO A 129 5.55 -2.72 9.87
CA PRO A 129 4.99 -3.46 8.72
C PRO A 129 3.46 -3.41 8.65
N PHE A 130 2.79 -3.02 9.74
CA PHE A 130 1.32 -2.90 9.81
C PHE A 130 0.83 -1.46 9.74
N THR A 131 1.67 -0.53 9.29
CA THR A 131 1.27 0.85 9.06
C THR A 131 0.24 0.95 7.94
N ASN A 132 -0.87 1.63 8.22
CA ASN A 132 -1.90 1.96 7.22
C ASN A 132 -1.42 3.15 6.37
N LEU A 133 -1.66 3.07 5.07
CA LEU A 133 -1.45 4.17 4.13
C LEU A 133 -2.77 4.86 3.84
N ASN A 134 -3.07 5.93 4.59
CA ASN A 134 -4.34 6.65 4.52
C ASN A 134 -4.28 7.90 3.64
N SER A 135 -3.08 8.37 3.31
CA SER A 135 -2.87 9.60 2.55
C SER A 135 -1.81 9.43 1.46
N PRO A 136 -1.80 10.30 0.41
CA PRO A 136 -0.73 10.34 -0.55
C PRO A 136 0.65 10.57 0.08
N GLN A 137 0.72 11.27 1.21
CA GLN A 137 1.94 11.51 1.96
C GLN A 137 2.49 10.22 2.58
N ASP A 138 1.63 9.36 3.13
CA ASP A 138 2.03 8.06 3.67
C ASP A 138 2.62 7.17 2.57
N LEU A 139 2.04 7.22 1.37
CA LEU A 139 2.55 6.49 0.21
C LEU A 139 3.95 6.96 -0.20
N ILE A 140 4.17 8.27 -0.23
CA ILE A 140 5.50 8.85 -0.53
C ILE A 140 6.51 8.42 0.53
N LEU A 141 6.16 8.52 1.82
CA LEU A 141 7.03 8.09 2.91
C LEU A 141 7.36 6.60 2.82
N ALA A 142 6.36 5.78 2.56
CA ALA A 142 6.53 4.34 2.38
C ALA A 142 7.47 4.00 1.21
N GLN A 143 7.36 4.71 0.09
CA GLN A 143 8.25 4.54 -1.07
C GLN A 143 9.69 4.96 -0.76
N GLN A 144 9.89 6.04 0.01
CA GLN A 144 11.21 6.48 0.47
C GLN A 144 11.88 5.45 1.38
N ILE A 145 11.14 4.90 2.34
CA ILE A 145 11.64 3.89 3.29
C ILE A 145 12.01 2.59 2.59
N LEU A 146 11.23 2.17 1.59
CA LEU A 146 11.54 0.97 0.81
C LEU A 146 12.79 1.10 -0.06
N GLY A 147 13.31 2.32 -0.27
CA GLY A 147 14.53 2.58 -1.02
C GLY A 147 14.52 2.04 -2.47
N LYS A 148 13.36 1.60 -2.97
CA LYS A 148 13.25 0.83 -4.21
C LYS A 148 12.81 1.61 -5.43
N LEU A 149 12.15 2.75 -5.23
CA LEU A 149 11.76 3.61 -6.36
C LEU A 149 11.79 5.09 -5.90
N PRO A 150 12.43 5.96 -6.65
CA PRO A 150 12.30 7.38 -6.42
C PRO A 150 10.83 7.79 -6.60
N PRO A 151 10.29 8.77 -5.84
CA PRO A 151 8.94 9.25 -6.03
C PRO A 151 8.73 9.71 -7.47
N LEU A 152 7.66 9.24 -8.11
CA LEU A 152 7.33 9.56 -9.49
C LEU A 152 6.20 10.58 -9.53
N PHE A 153 6.46 11.75 -10.11
CA PHE A 153 5.46 12.80 -10.32
C PHE A 153 5.14 12.93 -11.81
N GLY A 154 3.87 12.81 -12.18
CA GLY A 154 3.39 13.02 -13.53
C GLY A 154 2.80 14.43 -13.72
N LEU A 155 3.29 15.17 -14.74
CA LEU A 155 2.69 16.43 -15.16
C LEU A 155 1.96 16.24 -16.48
N ALA A 156 0.63 16.35 -16.47
CA ALA A 156 -0.22 16.29 -17.65
C ALA A 156 -0.92 17.62 -17.92
N GLY A 157 -1.18 17.91 -19.19
CA GLY A 157 -1.89 19.13 -19.60
C GLY A 157 -1.70 19.43 -21.08
N TRP A 158 -2.48 20.36 -21.60
CA TRP A 158 -2.44 20.77 -23.01
C TRP A 158 -1.12 21.48 -23.38
N SER A 159 -0.81 21.52 -24.69
CA SER A 159 0.34 22.30 -25.18
C SER A 159 0.20 23.78 -24.75
N GLY A 160 1.28 24.38 -24.31
CA GLY A 160 1.28 25.78 -23.84
C GLY A 160 0.75 26.01 -22.41
N SER A 161 0.31 24.98 -21.66
CA SER A 161 -0.23 25.12 -20.30
C SER A 161 0.82 25.38 -19.20
N GLY A 162 2.07 25.65 -19.56
CA GLY A 162 3.12 25.96 -18.58
C GLY A 162 3.78 24.74 -17.92
N LYS A 163 3.52 23.49 -18.36
CA LYS A 163 4.12 22.27 -17.79
C LYS A 163 5.64 22.33 -17.68
N THR A 164 6.30 22.72 -18.76
CA THR A 164 7.77 22.81 -18.80
C THR A 164 8.29 23.87 -17.83
N THR A 165 7.63 25.01 -17.76
CA THR A 165 7.98 26.08 -16.82
C THR A 165 7.86 25.62 -15.37
N LEU A 166 6.75 24.92 -15.03
CA LEU A 166 6.56 24.37 -13.69
C LEU A 166 7.62 23.28 -13.38
N CYS A 167 7.85 22.37 -14.33
CA CYS A 167 8.84 21.30 -14.19
C CYS A 167 10.24 21.87 -13.93
N THR A 168 10.66 22.85 -14.72
CA THR A 168 11.97 23.52 -14.57
C THR A 168 12.12 24.11 -13.16
N LYS A 169 11.12 24.86 -12.69
CA LYS A 169 11.14 25.44 -11.34
C LYS A 169 11.17 24.40 -10.22
N LEU A 170 10.44 23.30 -10.36
CA LEU A 170 10.47 22.20 -9.40
C LEU A 170 11.85 21.54 -9.34
N ILE A 171 12.45 21.26 -10.51
CA ILE A 171 13.79 20.66 -10.61
C ILE A 171 14.83 21.57 -9.95
N GLU A 172 14.83 22.87 -10.28
CA GLU A 172 15.73 23.85 -9.66
C GLU A 172 15.63 23.88 -8.14
N ASN A 173 14.39 23.85 -7.60
CA ASN A 173 14.17 23.87 -6.16
C ASN A 173 14.62 22.57 -5.49
N PHE A 174 14.33 21.41 -6.06
CA PHE A 174 14.78 20.12 -5.54
C PHE A 174 16.31 19.99 -5.59
N THR A 175 16.93 20.41 -6.69
CA THR A 175 18.39 20.40 -6.82
C THR A 175 19.07 21.31 -5.79
N LYS A 176 18.50 22.49 -5.50
CA LYS A 176 19.02 23.41 -4.47
C LYS A 176 19.03 22.80 -3.05
N ILE A 177 18.11 21.90 -2.76
CA ILE A 177 18.04 21.20 -1.46
C ILE A 177 18.73 19.82 -1.50
N GLY A 178 19.52 19.54 -2.53
CA GLY A 178 20.34 18.33 -2.65
C GLY A 178 19.62 17.09 -3.15
N ILE A 179 18.40 17.22 -3.69
CA ILE A 179 17.64 16.11 -4.26
C ILE A 179 18.00 15.94 -5.73
N ASN A 180 18.45 14.71 -6.11
CA ASN A 180 18.67 14.36 -7.50
C ASN A 180 17.34 14.10 -8.20
N VAL A 181 17.08 14.79 -9.31
CA VAL A 181 15.84 14.69 -10.07
C VAL A 181 16.10 14.09 -11.44
N GLY A 182 15.59 12.89 -11.69
CA GLY A 182 15.50 12.33 -13.03
C GLY A 182 14.22 12.83 -13.74
N THR A 183 14.26 12.98 -15.06
CA THR A 183 13.09 13.36 -15.84
C THR A 183 12.85 12.42 -17.01
N LEU A 184 11.57 12.11 -17.25
CA LEU A 184 11.12 11.38 -18.43
C LEU A 184 10.12 12.23 -19.20
N LYS A 185 10.42 12.53 -20.46
CA LYS A 185 9.51 13.24 -21.35
C LYS A 185 9.00 12.33 -22.44
N HIS A 186 7.68 12.19 -22.55
CA HIS A 186 7.06 11.57 -23.71
C HIS A 186 6.85 12.59 -24.84
N ALA A 187 7.38 12.29 -26.04
CA ALA A 187 7.24 13.11 -27.23
C ALA A 187 6.30 12.43 -28.25
N HIS A 188 5.31 13.17 -28.76
CA HIS A 188 4.35 12.67 -29.74
C HIS A 188 4.89 12.62 -31.17
N HIS A 189 6.00 13.34 -31.46
CA HIS A 189 6.62 13.46 -32.78
C HIS A 189 8.10 13.12 -32.75
N LYS A 190 8.75 13.04 -33.92
CA LYS A 190 10.20 12.94 -34.04
C LYS A 190 10.87 14.06 -33.24
N PHE A 191 11.79 13.68 -32.38
CA PHE A 191 12.56 14.63 -31.61
C PHE A 191 14.04 14.55 -31.94
N ASP A 192 14.73 15.68 -31.85
CA ASP A 192 16.16 15.77 -31.82
C ASP A 192 16.66 15.93 -30.39
N ILE A 193 17.80 15.31 -30.13
CA ILE A 193 18.38 15.30 -28.80
C ILE A 193 19.01 16.66 -28.52
N ASP A 194 18.60 17.24 -27.39
CA ASP A 194 19.28 18.35 -26.68
C ASP A 194 19.51 19.65 -27.47
N LYS A 195 18.55 20.05 -28.29
CA LYS A 195 18.59 21.37 -28.94
C LYS A 195 18.30 22.50 -27.95
N PRO A 196 19.13 23.59 -27.92
CA PRO A 196 18.86 24.78 -27.12
C PRO A 196 17.44 25.32 -27.30
N GLY A 197 16.77 25.64 -26.19
CA GLY A 197 15.40 26.16 -26.18
C GLY A 197 14.30 25.09 -26.24
N LYS A 198 14.64 23.80 -26.39
CA LYS A 198 13.67 22.72 -26.26
C LYS A 198 13.54 22.25 -24.80
N ASP A 199 12.41 21.62 -24.50
CA ASP A 199 12.13 21.20 -23.12
C ASP A 199 13.21 20.30 -22.52
N SER A 200 13.74 19.33 -23.29
CA SER A 200 14.82 18.44 -22.84
C SER A 200 16.06 19.23 -22.41
N TYR A 201 16.48 20.18 -23.22
CA TYR A 201 17.59 21.08 -22.91
C TYR A 201 17.31 21.90 -21.64
N ASN A 202 16.11 22.49 -21.53
CA ASN A 202 15.74 23.31 -20.37
C ASN A 202 15.67 22.49 -19.08
N LEU A 203 15.12 21.27 -19.13
CA LEU A 203 15.05 20.36 -17.98
C LEU A 203 16.46 19.96 -17.50
N ARG A 204 17.36 19.63 -18.43
CA ARG A 204 18.75 19.32 -18.11
C ARG A 204 19.50 20.51 -17.52
N LYS A 205 19.34 21.70 -18.10
CA LYS A 205 19.93 22.92 -17.56
C LYS A 205 19.40 23.28 -16.17
N ALA A 206 18.17 22.91 -15.86
CA ALA A 206 17.60 23.06 -14.52
C ALA A 206 18.17 22.07 -13.47
N GLY A 207 18.98 21.09 -13.91
CA GLY A 207 19.65 20.13 -13.03
C GLY A 207 19.09 18.72 -13.06
N ALA A 208 18.21 18.37 -14.03
CA ALA A 208 17.68 17.00 -14.17
C ALA A 208 18.79 16.02 -14.59
N ARG A 209 19.02 14.97 -13.80
CA ARG A 209 20.01 13.92 -14.04
C ARG A 209 19.51 12.57 -13.48
N PRO A 210 19.30 11.54 -14.32
CA PRO A 210 19.30 11.53 -15.77
C PRO A 210 18.08 12.18 -16.41
N MET A 211 18.14 12.48 -17.72
CA MET A 211 17.02 12.93 -18.53
C MET A 211 16.72 11.92 -19.62
N ILE A 212 15.47 11.44 -19.71
CA ILE A 212 15.01 10.49 -20.72
C ILE A 212 13.98 11.17 -21.62
N ILE A 213 14.13 11.01 -22.94
CA ILE A 213 13.12 11.38 -23.94
C ILE A 213 12.65 10.11 -24.62
N SER A 214 11.35 9.92 -24.69
CA SER A 214 10.73 8.76 -25.36
C SER A 214 9.68 9.18 -26.36
N SER A 215 9.63 8.48 -27.49
CA SER A 215 8.56 8.55 -28.48
C SER A 215 8.17 7.14 -28.92
N LYS A 216 7.20 7.00 -29.83
CA LYS A 216 6.84 5.70 -30.41
C LYS A 216 7.98 5.05 -31.21
N GLU A 217 8.89 5.85 -31.79
CA GLU A 217 9.93 5.38 -32.69
C GLU A 217 11.27 5.16 -31.99
N ARG A 218 11.57 5.92 -30.92
CA ARG A 218 12.89 5.88 -30.26
C ARG A 218 12.85 6.48 -28.86
N PHE A 219 13.84 6.14 -28.06
CA PHE A 219 14.16 6.84 -26.81
C PHE A 219 15.62 7.25 -26.79
N ALA A 220 15.94 8.26 -25.96
CA ALA A 220 17.29 8.67 -25.63
C ALA A 220 17.43 8.93 -24.14
N LEU A 221 18.55 8.47 -23.58
CA LEU A 221 18.99 8.77 -22.21
C LEU A 221 20.16 9.75 -22.31
N VAL A 222 20.05 10.89 -21.62
CA VAL A 222 21.14 11.86 -21.49
C VAL A 222 21.52 11.94 -20.01
N GLN A 223 22.76 11.61 -19.71
CA GLN A 223 23.34 11.71 -18.37
C GLN A 223 24.65 12.46 -18.45
N GLU A 224 24.83 13.47 -17.61
CA GLU A 224 26.11 14.16 -17.44
C GLU A 224 26.89 13.46 -16.33
N ASN A 225 28.16 13.20 -16.57
CA ASN A 225 29.06 12.71 -15.53
C ASN A 225 29.50 13.89 -14.67
N ASP A 226 29.59 13.70 -13.37
CA ASP A 226 30.19 14.66 -12.47
C ASP A 226 31.69 14.80 -12.83
N GLN A 227 32.15 16.04 -13.04
CA GLN A 227 33.57 16.35 -13.23
C GLN A 227 34.30 16.39 -11.91
#